data_d07ada4703637de387c6a7c806932bc3
#
_entry.id   d07ada4703637de387c6a7c806932bc3
#
_cell.length_a   1.000
_cell.length_b   1.000
_cell.length_c   1.000
_cell.angle_alpha   90.00
_cell.angle_beta   90.00
_cell.angle_gamma   90.00
#
_symmetry.space_group_name_H-M   'P 1'
#
loop_
_entity.id
_entity.type
_entity.pdbx_description
1 polymer ?
#
loop_
_entity_poly.entity_id
_entity_poly.type
_entity_poly.pdbx_seq_one_letter_code
_entity_poly.pdbx_strand_id
1 'polypeptide(L)'
;MLRIAVQSKGRLYDETMLLLEEAGIKLNRGKRILLLSAKGFPVEVLFLRDDDIPQSVANGVADIGIVGENEYVEKGQEAKLIKRLGFSKCRLSLAIPKDEDYQGVEWFAGKTIATSYPEILKVYLAEKGVKADLHVISGSVEIAPGIGLADAIFDIVSSGSTLVSNQLKEVEVIMQSEALLIANNNLSEEKQAILDELLFRFEAIQVAEGKKYVLLNAPKDKMDEIIEVLPGMKSPTITPLADGNWVSVQSVIAEKHFWEIIGKLKSLGAEGILVLPIEKMIL
;
A
#
# COMPACT_ATOMS: atom_id res chain seq x y z
N MET A 1 22.55 5.38 13.32
CA MET A 1 21.77 4.44 12.48
C MET A 1 20.31 4.48 12.89
N LEU A 2 19.40 4.46 11.94
CA LEU A 2 17.95 4.41 12.15
C LEU A 2 17.46 2.96 12.10
N ARG A 3 16.69 2.51 13.09
CA ARG A 3 16.13 1.15 13.12
C ARG A 3 14.70 1.12 12.62
N ILE A 4 14.44 0.29 11.62
CA ILE A 4 13.14 0.10 10.98
C ILE A 4 12.56 -1.24 11.40
N ALA A 5 11.41 -1.28 12.07
CA ALA A 5 10.66 -2.50 12.31
C ALA A 5 9.76 -2.82 11.09
N VAL A 6 9.81 -4.06 10.62
CA VAL A 6 9.02 -4.54 9.49
C VAL A 6 8.47 -5.94 9.77
N GLN A 7 7.38 -6.29 9.11
CA GLN A 7 6.82 -7.63 9.19
C GLN A 7 7.82 -8.67 8.65
N SER A 8 7.88 -9.84 9.29
CA SER A 8 8.88 -10.87 8.97
C SER A 8 8.52 -11.78 7.79
N LYS A 9 7.24 -11.81 7.36
CA LYS A 9 6.70 -12.63 6.26
C LYS A 9 5.33 -12.09 5.81
N GLY A 10 4.87 -12.52 4.63
CA GLY A 10 3.56 -12.17 4.09
C GLY A 10 3.61 -11.00 3.13
N ARG A 11 2.43 -10.59 2.61
CA ARG A 11 2.34 -9.58 1.54
C ARG A 11 2.96 -8.24 1.93
N LEU A 12 2.66 -7.73 3.13
CA LEU A 12 3.24 -6.48 3.63
C LEU A 12 4.79 -6.55 3.68
N TYR A 13 5.34 -7.72 4.06
CA TYR A 13 6.79 -7.94 4.03
C TYR A 13 7.33 -7.85 2.60
N ASP A 14 6.72 -8.56 1.64
CA ASP A 14 7.22 -8.62 0.27
C ASP A 14 7.21 -7.23 -0.39
N GLU A 15 6.11 -6.48 -0.25
CA GLU A 15 5.97 -5.12 -0.77
C GLU A 15 6.89 -4.12 -0.04
N THR A 16 7.10 -4.29 1.27
CA THR A 16 8.07 -3.47 2.03
C THR A 16 9.50 -3.71 1.57
N MET A 17 9.88 -4.98 1.34
CA MET A 17 11.23 -5.31 0.85
C MET A 17 11.47 -4.73 -0.54
N LEU A 18 10.47 -4.76 -1.42
CA LEU A 18 10.54 -4.14 -2.74
C LEU A 18 10.76 -2.63 -2.63
N LEU A 19 9.96 -1.93 -1.81
CA LEU A 19 10.10 -0.49 -1.58
C LEU A 19 11.50 -0.12 -1.05
N LEU A 20 12.03 -0.89 -0.10
CA LEU A 20 13.38 -0.66 0.43
C LEU A 20 14.46 -0.89 -0.63
N GLU A 21 14.34 -1.93 -1.45
CA GLU A 21 15.27 -2.20 -2.54
C GLU A 21 15.25 -1.09 -3.60
N GLU A 22 14.09 -0.66 -4.03
CA GLU A 22 13.90 0.46 -4.97
C GLU A 22 14.44 1.79 -4.40
N ALA A 23 14.36 1.99 -3.06
CA ALA A 23 14.97 3.11 -2.37
C ALA A 23 16.52 2.99 -2.24
N GLY A 24 17.11 1.93 -2.78
CA GLY A 24 18.56 1.68 -2.75
C GLY A 24 19.06 1.07 -1.42
N ILE A 25 18.17 0.55 -0.59
CA ILE A 25 18.49 -0.07 0.69
C ILE A 25 18.63 -1.58 0.48
N LYS A 26 19.87 -2.05 0.34
CA LYS A 26 20.16 -3.45 0.04
C LYS A 26 20.32 -4.27 1.32
N LEU A 27 19.50 -5.30 1.47
CA LEU A 27 19.51 -6.23 2.58
C LEU A 27 19.89 -7.64 2.11
N ASN A 28 20.97 -8.19 2.68
CA ASN A 28 21.35 -9.58 2.43
C ASN A 28 20.78 -10.47 3.55
N ARG A 29 19.50 -10.84 3.45
CA ARG A 29 18.85 -11.64 4.47
C ARG A 29 19.24 -13.11 4.38
N GLY A 30 19.96 -13.60 5.41
CA GLY A 30 20.14 -15.04 5.66
C GLY A 30 18.88 -15.65 6.32
N LYS A 31 18.76 -16.98 6.29
CA LYS A 31 17.70 -17.68 7.00
C LYS A 31 17.77 -17.39 8.51
N ARG A 32 16.64 -17.05 9.15
CA ARG A 32 16.48 -16.81 10.60
C ARG A 32 17.20 -15.59 11.20
N ILE A 33 17.62 -14.63 10.38
CA ILE A 33 18.17 -13.38 10.90
C ILE A 33 17.01 -12.41 11.15
N LEU A 34 16.95 -11.87 12.39
CA LEU A 34 15.87 -10.95 12.80
C LEU A 34 16.30 -9.48 12.79
N LEU A 35 17.60 -9.19 12.75
CA LEU A 35 18.15 -7.83 12.67
C LEU A 35 19.27 -7.78 11.64
N LEU A 36 19.16 -6.88 10.66
CA LEU A 36 20.11 -6.72 9.56
C LEU A 36 20.45 -5.25 9.33
N SER A 37 21.73 -4.94 9.28
CA SER A 37 22.19 -3.63 8.79
C SER A 37 22.16 -3.59 7.26
N ALA A 38 21.63 -2.51 6.70
CA ALA A 38 21.62 -2.28 5.27
C ALA A 38 23.00 -1.87 4.75
N LYS A 39 23.24 -2.16 3.47
CA LYS A 39 24.41 -1.63 2.76
C LYS A 39 24.04 -0.35 2.03
N GLY A 40 24.89 0.67 2.13
CA GLY A 40 24.74 1.92 1.36
C GLY A 40 23.78 2.95 1.96
N PHE A 41 23.10 2.64 3.07
CA PHE A 41 22.23 3.58 3.77
C PHE A 41 22.28 3.31 5.28
N PRO A 42 22.29 4.32 6.17
CA PRO A 42 22.52 4.15 7.60
C PRO A 42 21.28 3.66 8.36
N VAL A 43 20.70 2.55 7.92
CA VAL A 43 19.56 1.89 8.56
C VAL A 43 19.87 0.44 8.94
N GLU A 44 19.19 -0.05 9.95
CA GLU A 44 19.07 -1.48 10.26
C GLU A 44 17.60 -1.88 10.29
N VAL A 45 17.30 -3.07 9.82
CA VAL A 45 15.93 -3.59 9.69
C VAL A 45 15.71 -4.71 10.70
N LEU A 46 14.71 -4.52 11.55
CA LEU A 46 14.25 -5.46 12.58
C LEU A 46 12.99 -6.17 12.08
N PHE A 47 13.05 -7.50 11.96
CA PHE A 47 11.93 -8.32 11.48
C PHE A 47 11.11 -8.85 12.64
N LEU A 48 9.87 -8.43 12.73
CA LEU A 48 8.93 -8.74 13.81
C LEU A 48 7.64 -9.42 13.27
N ARG A 49 6.75 -9.80 14.17
CA ARG A 49 5.34 -10.01 13.84
C ARG A 49 4.69 -8.64 13.65
N ASP A 50 3.66 -8.57 12.82
CA ASP A 50 2.94 -7.34 12.53
C ASP A 50 2.34 -6.68 13.77
N ASP A 51 1.75 -7.49 14.65
CA ASP A 51 1.14 -7.07 15.92
C ASP A 51 2.13 -6.52 16.95
N ASP A 52 3.44 -6.83 16.83
CA ASP A 52 4.52 -6.35 17.71
C ASP A 52 5.12 -5.00 17.26
N ILE A 53 4.92 -4.61 15.99
CA ILE A 53 5.57 -3.43 15.41
C ILE A 53 5.14 -2.13 16.10
N PRO A 54 3.82 -1.85 16.31
CA PRO A 54 3.40 -0.59 16.93
C PRO A 54 4.01 -0.38 18.33
N GLN A 55 3.99 -1.41 19.16
CA GLN A 55 4.55 -1.35 20.51
C GLN A 55 6.07 -1.19 20.49
N SER A 56 6.77 -1.88 19.57
CA SER A 56 8.22 -1.78 19.43
C SER A 56 8.65 -0.36 19.04
N VAL A 57 7.87 0.32 18.19
CA VAL A 57 8.12 1.73 17.83
C VAL A 57 7.79 2.65 19.00
N ALA A 58 6.64 2.50 19.64
CA ALA A 58 6.23 3.33 20.79
C ALA A 58 7.26 3.27 21.93
N ASN A 59 7.79 2.09 22.22
CA ASN A 59 8.80 1.87 23.29
C ASN A 59 10.24 2.20 22.88
N GLY A 60 10.49 2.65 21.65
CA GLY A 60 11.84 3.02 21.16
C GLY A 60 12.76 1.82 20.89
N VAL A 61 12.25 0.59 20.85
CA VAL A 61 12.99 -0.60 20.39
C VAL A 61 13.33 -0.45 18.91
N ALA A 62 12.39 0.08 18.12
CA ALA A 62 12.60 0.57 16.78
C ALA A 62 12.32 2.08 16.71
N ASP A 63 13.00 2.78 15.82
CA ASP A 63 12.83 4.22 15.62
C ASP A 63 11.61 4.51 14.76
N ILE A 64 11.41 3.68 13.74
CA ILE A 64 10.28 3.72 12.83
C ILE A 64 9.77 2.30 12.55
N GLY A 65 8.56 2.19 12.01
CA GLY A 65 7.97 0.91 11.62
C GLY A 65 7.11 1.01 10.38
N ILE A 66 7.09 -0.06 9.59
CA ILE A 66 6.12 -0.23 8.50
C ILE A 66 5.13 -1.30 8.94
N VAL A 67 3.85 -0.92 9.06
CA VAL A 67 2.78 -1.72 9.65
C VAL A 67 1.46 -1.49 8.92
N GLY A 68 0.56 -2.46 8.95
CA GLY A 68 -0.81 -2.27 8.47
C GLY A 68 -1.59 -1.29 9.35
N GLU A 69 -2.40 -0.43 8.75
CA GLU A 69 -3.24 0.52 9.50
C GLU A 69 -4.17 -0.18 10.49
N ASN A 70 -4.63 -1.38 10.15
CA ASN A 70 -5.42 -2.24 11.03
C ASN A 70 -4.70 -2.53 12.36
N GLU A 71 -3.42 -2.94 12.31
CA GLU A 71 -2.63 -3.21 13.53
C GLU A 71 -2.31 -1.93 14.29
N TYR A 72 -2.02 -0.84 13.57
CA TYR A 72 -1.76 0.47 14.20
C TYR A 72 -2.97 0.96 15.00
N VAL A 73 -4.18 0.85 14.45
CA VAL A 73 -5.42 1.26 15.12
C VAL A 73 -5.80 0.28 16.23
N GLU A 74 -5.72 -1.03 15.97
CA GLU A 74 -6.07 -2.06 16.95
C GLU A 74 -5.23 -1.98 18.22
N LYS A 75 -3.92 -1.74 18.06
CA LYS A 75 -2.99 -1.68 19.21
C LYS A 75 -3.04 -0.36 19.96
N GLY A 76 -3.52 0.74 19.34
CA GLY A 76 -3.68 2.04 19.99
C GLY A 76 -2.39 2.59 20.64
N GLN A 77 -1.22 2.24 20.10
CA GLN A 77 0.07 2.63 20.68
C GLN A 77 0.43 4.08 20.34
N GLU A 78 1.16 4.74 21.24
CA GLU A 78 1.62 6.12 21.08
C GLU A 78 2.81 6.21 20.10
N ALA A 79 2.57 5.94 18.83
CA ALA A 79 3.52 6.16 17.73
C ALA A 79 2.95 7.19 16.76
N LYS A 80 3.81 8.03 16.21
CA LYS A 80 3.40 9.08 15.25
C LYS A 80 3.20 8.48 13.86
N LEU A 81 2.02 8.69 13.26
CA LEU A 81 1.83 8.42 11.84
C LEU A 81 2.63 9.43 11.01
N ILE A 82 3.54 8.93 10.18
CA ILE A 82 4.39 9.76 9.32
C ILE A 82 3.83 9.81 7.90
N LYS A 83 3.53 8.63 7.30
CA LYS A 83 3.10 8.57 5.90
C LYS A 83 2.25 7.33 5.64
N ARG A 84 1.26 7.47 4.76
CA ARG A 84 0.56 6.36 4.10
C ARG A 84 1.38 5.92 2.90
N LEU A 85 1.66 4.62 2.79
CA LEU A 85 2.59 4.10 1.78
C LEU A 85 1.90 3.64 0.50
N GLY A 86 0.56 3.49 0.50
CA GLY A 86 -0.24 3.23 -0.69
C GLY A 86 -0.29 1.77 -1.17
N PHE A 87 0.38 0.85 -0.49
CA PHE A 87 0.40 -0.57 -0.82
C PHE A 87 -0.20 -1.45 0.31
N SER A 88 -0.25 -2.76 0.14
CA SER A 88 -0.88 -3.75 1.03
C SER A 88 -2.32 -3.41 1.41
N LYS A 89 -3.05 -2.80 0.48
CA LYS A 89 -4.43 -2.39 0.68
C LYS A 89 -5.33 -3.59 0.98
N CYS A 90 -6.13 -3.44 2.02
CA CYS A 90 -7.14 -4.39 2.44
C CYS A 90 -8.27 -3.64 3.16
N ARG A 91 -9.26 -4.37 3.66
CA ARG A 91 -10.33 -3.83 4.49
C ARG A 91 -10.63 -4.77 5.65
N LEU A 92 -11.11 -4.23 6.74
CA LEU A 92 -11.68 -5.00 7.82
C LEU A 92 -13.19 -5.02 7.66
N SER A 93 -13.75 -6.22 7.65
CA SER A 93 -15.16 -6.40 7.33
C SER A 93 -15.82 -7.41 8.25
N LEU A 94 -17.10 -7.19 8.51
CA LEU A 94 -17.98 -8.19 9.08
C LEU A 94 -18.46 -9.13 7.97
N ALA A 95 -18.39 -10.43 8.24
CA ALA A 95 -18.90 -11.47 7.36
C ALA A 95 -19.71 -12.50 8.14
N ILE A 96 -20.76 -13.02 7.48
CA ILE A 96 -21.71 -13.97 8.04
C ILE A 96 -21.81 -15.20 7.13
N PRO A 97 -22.37 -16.33 7.59
CA PRO A 97 -22.69 -17.45 6.73
C PRO A 97 -23.54 -17.03 5.53
N LYS A 98 -23.23 -17.60 4.37
CA LYS A 98 -23.83 -17.20 3.09
C LYS A 98 -25.36 -17.29 3.06
N ASP A 99 -25.89 -18.30 3.75
CA ASP A 99 -27.32 -18.63 3.75
C ASP A 99 -28.13 -17.77 4.76
N GLU A 100 -27.47 -16.99 5.62
CA GLU A 100 -28.11 -16.08 6.57
C GLU A 100 -28.70 -14.86 5.85
N ASP A 101 -29.86 -14.39 6.29
CA ASP A 101 -30.48 -13.17 5.77
C ASP A 101 -30.01 -11.95 6.58
N TYR A 102 -29.27 -11.05 5.92
CA TYR A 102 -28.73 -9.85 6.51
C TYR A 102 -29.60 -8.63 6.17
N GLN A 103 -30.18 -8.00 7.20
CA GLN A 103 -31.05 -6.82 7.06
C GLN A 103 -30.46 -5.56 7.67
N GLY A 104 -29.23 -5.62 8.21
CA GLY A 104 -28.55 -4.50 8.84
C GLY A 104 -27.77 -4.91 10.08
N VAL A 105 -27.08 -3.93 10.70
CA VAL A 105 -26.14 -4.17 11.80
C VAL A 105 -26.80 -4.79 13.06
N GLU A 106 -28.11 -4.59 13.24
CA GLU A 106 -28.90 -5.18 14.33
C GLU A 106 -28.91 -6.73 14.28
N TRP A 107 -28.58 -7.32 13.13
CA TRP A 107 -28.42 -8.77 12.99
C TRP A 107 -27.40 -9.35 13.96
N PHE A 108 -26.37 -8.55 14.34
CA PHE A 108 -25.32 -8.98 15.27
C PHE A 108 -25.74 -8.92 16.75
N ALA A 109 -26.92 -8.37 17.10
CA ALA A 109 -27.35 -8.24 18.49
C ALA A 109 -27.49 -9.62 19.16
N GLY A 110 -26.75 -9.82 20.27
CA GLY A 110 -26.74 -11.07 21.04
C GLY A 110 -26.03 -12.24 20.36
N LYS A 111 -25.33 -12.00 19.23
CA LYS A 111 -24.54 -13.02 18.53
C LYS A 111 -23.07 -12.97 18.95
N THR A 112 -22.36 -14.05 18.68
CA THR A 112 -20.92 -14.14 18.90
C THR A 112 -20.17 -13.86 17.61
N ILE A 113 -19.19 -12.92 17.65
CA ILE A 113 -18.35 -12.56 16.52
C ILE A 113 -16.90 -12.95 16.81
N ALA A 114 -16.33 -13.84 15.97
CA ALA A 114 -14.92 -14.18 16.06
C ALA A 114 -14.06 -13.11 15.37
N THR A 115 -12.95 -12.71 16.01
CA THR A 115 -12.10 -11.65 15.47
C THR A 115 -10.67 -11.67 16.04
N SER A 116 -9.71 -11.20 15.23
CA SER A 116 -8.37 -10.81 15.67
C SER A 116 -8.26 -9.32 16.01
N TYR A 117 -9.33 -8.54 15.80
CA TYR A 117 -9.38 -7.07 15.93
C TYR A 117 -10.51 -6.62 16.87
N PRO A 118 -10.47 -7.03 18.18
CA PRO A 118 -11.55 -6.74 19.11
C PRO A 118 -11.73 -5.27 19.41
N GLU A 119 -10.67 -4.45 19.45
CA GLU A 119 -10.78 -3.05 19.84
C GLU A 119 -11.45 -2.21 18.73
N ILE A 120 -11.08 -2.43 17.47
CA ILE A 120 -11.76 -1.79 16.33
C ILE A 120 -13.24 -2.18 16.30
N LEU A 121 -13.54 -3.47 16.48
CA LEU A 121 -14.92 -3.95 16.45
C LEU A 121 -15.76 -3.40 17.61
N LYS A 122 -15.21 -3.30 18.82
CA LYS A 122 -15.90 -2.72 19.99
C LYS A 122 -16.32 -1.27 19.73
N VAL A 123 -15.42 -0.46 19.16
CA VAL A 123 -15.73 0.94 18.83
C VAL A 123 -16.89 0.99 17.83
N TYR A 124 -16.81 0.23 16.74
CA TYR A 124 -17.87 0.19 15.74
C TYR A 124 -19.24 -0.23 16.32
N LEU A 125 -19.28 -1.35 17.07
CA LEU A 125 -20.53 -1.83 17.68
C LEU A 125 -21.12 -0.83 18.66
N ALA A 126 -20.27 -0.15 19.44
CA ALA A 126 -20.70 0.90 20.37
C ALA A 126 -21.32 2.10 19.63
N GLU A 127 -20.71 2.57 18.54
CA GLU A 127 -21.24 3.63 17.69
C GLU A 127 -22.60 3.28 17.07
N LYS A 128 -22.82 1.98 16.76
CA LYS A 128 -24.08 1.47 16.21
C LYS A 128 -25.11 1.13 17.29
N GLY A 129 -24.74 1.16 18.57
CA GLY A 129 -25.60 0.78 19.67
C GLY A 129 -25.94 -0.71 19.75
N VAL A 130 -25.12 -1.57 19.09
CA VAL A 130 -25.32 -3.02 19.03
C VAL A 130 -24.45 -3.70 20.08
N LYS A 131 -25.02 -4.66 20.81
CA LYS A 131 -24.30 -5.52 21.77
C LYS A 131 -24.13 -6.91 21.19
N ALA A 132 -22.89 -7.33 21.02
CA ALA A 132 -22.50 -8.68 20.58
C ALA A 132 -21.39 -9.21 21.48
N ASP A 133 -21.27 -10.54 21.57
CA ASP A 133 -20.16 -11.20 22.26
C ASP A 133 -18.96 -11.32 21.32
N LEU A 134 -17.76 -11.00 21.79
CA LEU A 134 -16.54 -11.08 20.99
C LEU A 134 -15.73 -12.33 21.39
N HIS A 135 -15.46 -13.18 20.42
CA HIS A 135 -14.55 -14.32 20.57
C HIS A 135 -13.20 -14.01 19.93
N VAL A 136 -12.21 -13.66 20.75
CA VAL A 136 -10.89 -13.25 20.26
C VAL A 136 -10.05 -14.46 19.91
N ILE A 137 -9.61 -14.54 18.65
CA ILE A 137 -8.72 -15.61 18.15
C ILE A 137 -7.60 -15.02 17.30
N SER A 138 -6.45 -15.69 17.29
CA SER A 138 -5.26 -15.25 16.53
C SER A 138 -5.11 -16.05 15.24
N GLY A 139 -5.74 -15.58 14.16
CA GLY A 139 -5.68 -16.20 12.83
C GLY A 139 -6.72 -17.32 12.61
N SER A 140 -6.93 -17.67 11.35
CA SER A 140 -7.96 -18.62 10.89
C SER A 140 -9.37 -18.30 11.39
N VAL A 141 -9.68 -17.00 11.46
CA VAL A 141 -10.97 -16.47 11.96
C VAL A 141 -12.13 -16.96 11.07
N GLU A 142 -11.88 -17.13 9.78
CA GLU A 142 -12.85 -17.52 8.77
C GLU A 142 -13.48 -18.92 8.96
N ILE A 143 -12.83 -19.79 9.74
CA ILE A 143 -13.39 -21.12 10.02
C ILE A 143 -14.40 -21.13 11.18
N ALA A 144 -14.40 -20.09 12.01
CA ALA A 144 -15.16 -20.05 13.27
C ALA A 144 -16.67 -20.33 13.10
N PRO A 145 -17.39 -19.76 12.13
CA PRO A 145 -18.80 -20.07 11.93
C PRO A 145 -19.04 -21.53 11.49
N GLY A 146 -18.18 -22.04 10.59
CA GLY A 146 -18.32 -23.41 10.06
C GLY A 146 -18.17 -24.50 11.13
N ILE A 147 -17.47 -24.23 12.22
CA ILE A 147 -17.28 -25.15 13.35
C ILE A 147 -18.16 -24.83 14.56
N GLY A 148 -19.07 -23.86 14.45
CA GLY A 148 -19.98 -23.47 15.53
C GLY A 148 -19.33 -22.71 16.69
N LEU A 149 -18.16 -22.07 16.45
CA LEU A 149 -17.46 -21.27 17.45
C LEU A 149 -18.00 -19.83 17.55
N ALA A 150 -18.54 -19.31 16.46
CA ALA A 150 -19.14 -17.98 16.37
C ALA A 150 -20.25 -17.96 15.32
N ASP A 151 -21.13 -16.95 15.38
CA ASP A 151 -22.18 -16.73 14.39
C ASP A 151 -21.67 -15.92 13.17
N ALA A 152 -20.65 -15.11 13.41
CA ALA A 152 -20.06 -14.21 12.42
C ALA A 152 -18.56 -14.03 12.65
N ILE A 153 -17.91 -13.36 11.70
CA ILE A 153 -16.51 -12.97 11.83
C ILE A 153 -16.33 -11.48 11.57
N PHE A 154 -15.28 -10.92 12.16
CA PHE A 154 -14.71 -9.63 11.78
C PHE A 154 -13.21 -9.79 11.54
N ASP A 155 -12.78 -9.64 10.29
CA ASP A 155 -11.39 -9.91 9.93
C ASP A 155 -10.97 -9.15 8.66
N ILE A 156 -9.68 -9.27 8.32
CA ILE A 156 -9.10 -8.70 7.10
C ILE A 156 -9.65 -9.41 5.86
N VAL A 157 -10.14 -8.59 4.93
CA VAL A 157 -10.56 -9.03 3.60
C VAL A 157 -9.73 -8.30 2.55
N SER A 158 -9.01 -9.06 1.72
CA SER A 158 -8.28 -8.54 0.55
C SER A 158 -9.09 -8.78 -0.72
N SER A 159 -9.04 -9.99 -1.28
CA SER A 159 -9.84 -10.38 -2.46
C SER A 159 -11.22 -10.95 -2.11
N GLY A 160 -11.43 -11.38 -0.87
CA GLY A 160 -12.63 -12.09 -0.44
C GLY A 160 -12.67 -13.59 -0.77
N SER A 161 -11.64 -14.12 -1.44
CA SER A 161 -11.60 -15.54 -1.82
C SER A 161 -11.68 -16.51 -0.61
N THR A 162 -11.04 -16.16 0.50
CA THR A 162 -11.08 -16.92 1.75
C THR A 162 -12.49 -16.98 2.33
N LEU A 163 -13.24 -15.89 2.30
CA LEU A 163 -14.65 -15.87 2.73
C LEU A 163 -15.49 -16.82 1.90
N VAL A 164 -15.39 -16.73 0.57
CA VAL A 164 -16.14 -17.62 -0.34
C VAL A 164 -15.82 -19.08 -0.11
N SER A 165 -14.54 -19.42 0.09
CA SER A 165 -14.10 -20.81 0.37
C SER A 165 -14.66 -21.35 1.68
N ASN A 166 -14.97 -20.49 2.65
CA ASN A 166 -15.55 -20.87 3.94
C ASN A 166 -17.08 -20.63 4.01
N GLN A 167 -17.75 -20.49 2.87
CA GLN A 167 -19.19 -20.23 2.77
C GLN A 167 -19.65 -18.99 3.55
N LEU A 168 -18.84 -17.95 3.55
CA LEU A 168 -19.14 -16.65 4.15
C LEU A 168 -19.41 -15.60 3.08
N LYS A 169 -20.22 -14.60 3.43
CA LYS A 169 -20.42 -13.37 2.66
C LYS A 169 -20.08 -12.16 3.50
N GLU A 170 -19.38 -11.22 2.89
CA GLU A 170 -19.11 -9.91 3.44
C GLU A 170 -20.40 -9.08 3.48
N VAL A 171 -20.69 -8.45 4.62
CA VAL A 171 -21.93 -7.66 4.79
C VAL A 171 -21.68 -6.21 5.17
N GLU A 172 -20.61 -5.92 5.93
CA GLU A 172 -20.25 -4.55 6.33
C GLU A 172 -18.74 -4.35 6.21
N VAL A 173 -18.32 -3.26 5.56
CA VAL A 173 -16.92 -2.81 5.55
C VAL A 173 -16.76 -1.74 6.63
N ILE A 174 -15.97 -2.05 7.66
CA ILE A 174 -15.78 -1.16 8.81
C ILE A 174 -14.62 -0.19 8.58
N MET A 175 -13.52 -0.68 8.01
CA MET A 175 -12.30 0.09 7.87
C MET A 175 -11.54 -0.30 6.61
N GLN A 176 -11.06 0.69 5.85
CA GLN A 176 -10.02 0.48 4.84
C GLN A 176 -8.66 0.53 5.52
N SER A 177 -7.73 -0.29 5.06
CA SER A 177 -6.38 -0.36 5.62
C SER A 177 -5.34 -0.44 4.50
N GLU A 178 -4.20 0.19 4.74
CA GLU A 178 -3.01 0.14 3.90
C GLU A 178 -1.75 0.14 4.77
N ALA A 179 -0.58 -0.01 4.15
CA ALA A 179 0.69 0.11 4.84
C ALA A 179 0.94 1.55 5.32
N LEU A 180 1.31 1.68 6.59
CA LEU A 180 1.69 2.94 7.22
C LEU A 180 3.18 2.93 7.59
N LEU A 181 3.82 4.08 7.45
CA LEU A 181 5.08 4.39 8.12
C LEU A 181 4.78 5.13 9.41
N ILE A 182 5.17 4.56 10.53
CA ILE A 182 5.02 5.14 11.87
C ILE A 182 6.39 5.41 12.48
N ALA A 183 6.49 6.36 13.41
CA ALA A 183 7.73 6.71 14.09
C ALA A 183 7.55 6.85 15.59
N ASN A 184 8.63 6.63 16.34
CA ASN A 184 8.72 6.98 17.74
C ASN A 184 8.62 8.50 17.90
N ASN A 185 7.96 8.96 18.96
CA ASN A 185 7.77 10.39 19.23
C ASN A 185 9.06 11.15 19.57
N ASN A 186 10.12 10.43 19.96
CA ASN A 186 11.37 10.97 20.50
C ASN A 186 12.59 10.60 19.63
N LEU A 187 12.53 10.90 18.32
CA LEU A 187 13.70 10.72 17.45
C LEU A 187 14.75 11.81 17.71
N SER A 188 16.04 11.42 17.72
CA SER A 188 17.12 12.41 17.71
C SER A 188 17.21 13.12 16.36
N GLU A 189 17.82 14.33 16.34
CA GLU A 189 18.01 15.11 15.09
C GLU A 189 18.74 14.28 14.01
N GLU A 190 19.77 13.51 14.40
CA GLU A 190 20.49 12.62 13.48
C GLU A 190 19.56 11.57 12.85
N LYS A 191 18.69 10.93 13.64
CA LYS A 191 17.74 9.93 13.16
C LYS A 191 16.63 10.55 12.32
N GLN A 192 16.19 11.76 12.68
CA GLN A 192 15.22 12.51 11.90
C GLN A 192 15.77 12.83 10.49
N ALA A 193 17.02 13.26 10.39
CA ALA A 193 17.66 13.52 9.10
C ALA A 193 17.73 12.26 8.21
N ILE A 194 17.99 11.09 8.80
CA ILE A 194 17.97 9.81 8.06
C ILE A 194 16.55 9.46 7.61
N LEU A 195 15.55 9.70 8.46
CA LEU A 195 14.14 9.49 8.12
C LEU A 195 13.70 10.42 6.98
N ASP A 196 14.09 11.69 7.02
CA ASP A 196 13.76 12.67 5.98
C ASP A 196 14.34 12.27 4.60
N GLU A 197 15.59 11.78 4.58
CA GLU A 197 16.19 11.24 3.35
C GLU A 197 15.48 9.96 2.88
N LEU A 198 15.06 9.09 3.79
CA LEU A 198 14.29 7.89 3.46
C LEU A 198 12.93 8.27 2.84
N LEU A 199 12.23 9.24 3.42
CA LEU A 199 10.96 9.75 2.93
C LEU A 199 11.09 10.35 1.53
N PHE A 200 12.15 11.11 1.27
CA PHE A 200 12.46 11.64 -0.06
C PHE A 200 12.60 10.53 -1.10
N ARG A 201 13.31 9.44 -0.75
CA ARG A 201 13.48 8.28 -1.63
C ARG A 201 12.16 7.56 -1.90
N PHE A 202 11.33 7.35 -0.87
CA PHE A 202 10.02 6.73 -1.00
C PHE A 202 9.09 7.60 -1.86
N GLU A 203 9.14 8.92 -1.69
CA GLU A 203 8.34 9.84 -2.51
C GLU A 203 8.73 9.79 -3.99
N ALA A 204 10.04 9.74 -4.30
CA ALA A 204 10.52 9.62 -5.67
C ALA A 204 10.02 8.34 -6.37
N ILE A 205 9.89 7.23 -5.63
CA ILE A 205 9.34 5.97 -6.11
C ILE A 205 7.82 6.09 -6.31
N GLN A 206 7.09 6.56 -5.29
CA GLN A 206 5.64 6.71 -5.35
C GLN A 206 5.18 7.67 -6.46
N VAL A 207 5.93 8.75 -6.67
CA VAL A 207 5.64 9.72 -7.74
C VAL A 207 5.84 9.10 -9.13
N ALA A 208 6.76 8.15 -9.29
CA ALA A 208 7.00 7.44 -10.55
C ALA A 208 5.96 6.34 -10.81
N GLU A 209 5.32 5.83 -9.77
CA GLU A 209 4.37 4.73 -9.88
C GLU A 209 3.22 5.04 -10.85
N GLY A 210 2.91 4.08 -11.72
CA GLY A 210 1.86 4.22 -12.73
C GLY A 210 2.16 5.26 -13.82
N LYS A 211 3.41 5.70 -13.96
CA LYS A 211 3.85 6.61 -15.02
C LYS A 211 4.84 5.94 -15.97
N LYS A 212 4.79 6.36 -17.22
CA LYS A 212 5.71 5.91 -18.28
C LYS A 212 6.33 7.10 -18.99
N TYR A 213 7.58 6.97 -19.35
CA TYR A 213 8.24 7.90 -20.24
C TYR A 213 8.03 7.44 -21.70
N VAL A 214 7.44 8.32 -22.51
CA VAL A 214 7.18 8.06 -23.92
C VAL A 214 8.09 8.92 -24.78
N LEU A 215 8.75 8.29 -25.75
CA LEU A 215 9.50 8.95 -26.81
C LEU A 215 8.94 8.48 -28.13
N LEU A 216 8.68 9.41 -29.06
CA LEU A 216 8.16 9.09 -30.39
C LEU A 216 8.66 10.09 -31.42
N ASN A 217 8.58 9.71 -32.69
CA ASN A 217 8.78 10.62 -33.82
C ASN A 217 7.42 11.03 -34.39
N ALA A 218 7.29 12.29 -34.75
CA ALA A 218 6.02 12.86 -35.25
C ALA A 218 6.24 13.82 -36.40
N PRO A 219 5.29 13.91 -37.37
CA PRO A 219 5.31 14.93 -38.40
C PRO A 219 5.20 16.33 -37.78
N LYS A 220 6.05 17.26 -38.24
CA LYS A 220 6.12 18.61 -37.69
C LYS A 220 4.82 19.42 -37.88
N ASP A 221 4.08 19.16 -38.94
CA ASP A 221 2.81 19.80 -39.26
C ASP A 221 1.65 19.31 -38.40
N LYS A 222 1.85 18.21 -37.64
CA LYS A 222 0.85 17.65 -36.70
C LYS A 222 1.16 17.96 -35.22
N MET A 223 2.11 18.85 -34.96
CA MET A 223 2.58 19.10 -33.59
C MET A 223 1.54 19.59 -32.63
N ASP A 224 0.69 20.54 -33.05
CA ASP A 224 -0.34 21.11 -32.16
C ASP A 224 -1.34 20.03 -31.72
N GLU A 225 -1.76 19.18 -32.65
CA GLU A 225 -2.65 18.05 -32.36
C GLU A 225 -1.98 17.00 -31.45
N ILE A 226 -0.68 16.75 -31.65
CA ILE A 226 0.09 15.82 -30.83
C ILE A 226 0.32 16.34 -29.41
N ILE A 227 0.59 17.65 -29.24
CA ILE A 227 0.74 18.28 -27.93
C ILE A 227 -0.57 18.21 -27.13
N GLU A 228 -1.74 18.35 -27.76
CA GLU A 228 -3.04 18.19 -27.11
C GLU A 228 -3.25 16.76 -26.55
N VAL A 229 -2.76 15.77 -27.28
CA VAL A 229 -2.84 14.36 -26.87
C VAL A 229 -1.79 14.00 -25.79
N LEU A 230 -0.62 14.66 -25.84
CA LEU A 230 0.51 14.46 -24.91
C LEU A 230 0.82 15.71 -24.10
N PRO A 231 -0.04 16.15 -23.18
CA PRO A 231 0.19 17.40 -22.45
C PRO A 231 1.42 17.34 -21.56
N GLY A 232 1.90 16.15 -21.22
CA GLY A 232 3.03 15.97 -20.32
C GLY A 232 2.79 16.54 -18.93
N MET A 233 3.84 16.70 -18.13
CA MET A 233 3.74 17.29 -16.78
C MET A 233 3.65 18.81 -16.79
N LYS A 234 4.39 19.46 -17.71
CA LYS A 234 4.30 20.90 -18.00
C LYS A 234 4.05 21.11 -19.49
N SER A 235 4.91 20.52 -20.32
CA SER A 235 4.76 20.39 -21.77
C SER A 235 5.67 19.27 -22.27
N PRO A 236 5.41 18.67 -23.46
CA PRO A 236 6.35 17.73 -24.08
C PRO A 236 7.67 18.41 -24.44
N THR A 237 8.75 17.65 -24.41
CA THR A 237 10.03 18.08 -24.99
C THR A 237 10.02 17.76 -26.48
N ILE A 238 10.36 18.72 -27.32
CA ILE A 238 10.35 18.59 -28.77
C ILE A 238 11.76 18.85 -29.31
N THR A 239 12.29 17.90 -30.09
CA THR A 239 13.62 17.99 -30.70
C THR A 239 13.52 17.76 -32.21
N PRO A 240 13.97 18.70 -33.08
CA PRO A 240 14.01 18.49 -34.53
C PRO A 240 14.83 17.26 -34.91
N LEU A 241 14.35 16.47 -35.85
CA LEU A 241 15.13 15.38 -36.48
C LEU A 241 15.93 15.92 -37.69
N ALA A 242 16.91 15.17 -38.11
CA ALA A 242 17.78 15.54 -39.23
C ALA A 242 17.02 15.70 -40.57
N ASP A 243 15.90 15.05 -40.76
CA ASP A 243 15.01 15.18 -41.93
C ASP A 243 14.38 16.59 -42.03
N GLY A 244 14.25 17.34 -40.95
CA GLY A 244 13.65 18.68 -40.94
C GLY A 244 12.13 18.71 -40.98
N ASN A 245 11.45 17.68 -41.47
CA ASN A 245 9.98 17.54 -41.48
C ASN A 245 9.46 16.75 -40.30
N TRP A 246 10.32 16.15 -39.51
CA TRP A 246 10.01 15.33 -38.37
C TRP A 246 10.64 15.87 -37.09
N VAL A 247 9.98 15.58 -36.00
CA VAL A 247 10.45 15.90 -34.65
C VAL A 247 10.37 14.68 -33.74
N SER A 248 11.29 14.60 -32.79
CA SER A 248 11.17 13.69 -31.66
C SER A 248 10.41 14.39 -30.52
N VAL A 249 9.41 13.72 -30.01
CA VAL A 249 8.57 14.19 -28.90
C VAL A 249 8.77 13.28 -27.70
N GLN A 250 8.98 13.89 -26.53
CA GLN A 250 9.21 13.18 -25.28
C GLN A 250 8.24 13.69 -24.22
N SER A 251 7.60 12.77 -23.49
CA SER A 251 6.63 13.12 -22.46
C SER A 251 6.50 12.04 -21.40
N VAL A 252 5.91 12.39 -20.26
CA VAL A 252 5.50 11.45 -19.21
C VAL A 252 4.00 11.32 -19.24
N ILE A 253 3.50 10.08 -19.30
CA ILE A 253 2.07 9.77 -19.32
C ILE A 253 1.68 8.83 -18.19
N ALA A 254 0.42 8.87 -17.77
CA ALA A 254 -0.14 7.89 -16.87
C ALA A 254 -0.41 6.56 -17.60
N GLU A 255 0.06 5.44 -17.08
CA GLU A 255 -0.07 4.11 -17.70
C GLU A 255 -1.54 3.71 -17.96
N LYS A 256 -2.46 4.11 -17.08
CA LYS A 256 -3.90 3.82 -17.23
C LYS A 256 -4.52 4.40 -18.52
N HIS A 257 -3.93 5.46 -19.09
CA HIS A 257 -4.39 6.09 -20.34
C HIS A 257 -3.53 5.73 -21.55
N PHE A 258 -2.55 4.85 -21.36
CA PHE A 258 -1.53 4.54 -22.35
C PHE A 258 -2.14 4.14 -23.71
N TRP A 259 -3.01 3.13 -23.72
CA TRP A 259 -3.55 2.59 -24.99
C TRP A 259 -4.45 3.60 -25.73
N GLU A 260 -5.20 4.42 -24.99
CA GLU A 260 -6.02 5.49 -25.57
C GLU A 260 -5.14 6.55 -26.26
N ILE A 261 -4.12 7.01 -25.57
CA ILE A 261 -3.16 8.01 -26.06
C ILE A 261 -2.42 7.48 -27.28
N ILE A 262 -1.87 6.27 -27.23
CA ILE A 262 -1.10 5.68 -28.33
C ILE A 262 -1.93 5.49 -29.60
N GLY A 263 -3.18 5.10 -29.46
CA GLY A 263 -4.11 4.99 -30.61
C GLY A 263 -4.29 6.33 -31.33
N LYS A 264 -4.51 7.42 -30.60
CA LYS A 264 -4.62 8.78 -31.14
C LYS A 264 -3.32 9.24 -31.81
N LEU A 265 -2.18 9.03 -31.15
CA LEU A 265 -0.86 9.39 -31.70
C LEU A 265 -0.57 8.71 -33.04
N LYS A 266 -0.86 7.41 -33.13
CA LYS A 266 -0.72 6.66 -34.39
C LYS A 266 -1.61 7.22 -35.51
N SER A 267 -2.85 7.61 -35.22
CA SER A 267 -3.73 8.20 -36.21
C SER A 267 -3.27 9.59 -36.69
N LEU A 268 -2.45 10.29 -35.89
CA LEU A 268 -1.80 11.55 -36.23
C LEU A 268 -0.45 11.36 -36.96
N GLY A 269 -0.07 10.12 -37.28
CA GLY A 269 1.15 9.81 -38.00
C GLY A 269 2.39 9.66 -37.12
N ALA A 270 2.24 9.52 -35.80
CA ALA A 270 3.37 9.25 -34.92
C ALA A 270 3.94 7.86 -35.15
N GLU A 271 5.27 7.75 -35.19
CA GLU A 271 6.05 6.53 -35.45
C GLU A 271 7.16 6.34 -34.43
N GLY A 272 7.76 5.14 -34.42
CA GLY A 272 8.91 4.84 -33.55
C GLY A 272 8.62 5.05 -32.06
N ILE A 273 7.40 4.73 -31.60
CA ILE A 273 6.94 4.98 -30.25
C ILE A 273 7.62 4.03 -29.28
N LEU A 274 8.45 4.57 -28.39
CA LEU A 274 9.12 3.85 -27.31
C LEU A 274 8.47 4.22 -25.98
N VAL A 275 8.29 3.21 -25.13
CA VAL A 275 7.70 3.35 -23.80
C VAL A 275 8.61 2.75 -22.76
N LEU A 276 9.13 3.57 -21.87
CA LEU A 276 10.08 3.18 -20.85
C LEU A 276 9.48 3.28 -19.46
N PRO A 277 9.74 2.32 -18.56
CA PRO A 277 9.39 2.46 -17.17
C PRO A 277 10.16 3.61 -16.52
N ILE A 278 9.52 4.30 -15.58
CA ILE A 278 10.18 5.31 -14.75
C ILE A 278 10.35 4.69 -13.36
N GLU A 279 11.61 4.49 -12.95
CA GLU A 279 11.90 3.91 -11.64
C GLU A 279 11.74 4.94 -10.51
N LYS A 280 12.15 6.17 -10.75
CA LYS A 280 12.13 7.26 -9.77
C LYS A 280 11.83 8.58 -10.47
N MET A 281 11.07 9.43 -9.77
CA MET A 281 10.71 10.74 -10.30
C MET A 281 10.63 11.77 -9.17
N ILE A 282 11.31 12.88 -9.36
CA ILE A 282 11.33 14.01 -8.42
C ILE A 282 10.59 15.18 -9.08
N LEU A 283 9.63 15.77 -8.37
CA LEU A 283 8.82 16.90 -8.84
C LEU A 283 9.41 18.24 -8.40
#